data_cfa97fcf7adcab8e6c509c15be4a0a35
#
_entry.id   cfa97fcf7adcab8e6c509c15be4a0a35
#
_cell.length_a   1.000
_cell.length_b   1.000
_cell.length_c   1.000
_cell.angle_alpha   90.00
_cell.angle_beta   90.00
_cell.angle_gamma   90.00
#
_symmetry.space_group_name_H-M   'P 1'
#
loop_
_entity.id
_entity.type
_entity.pdbx_description
1 polymer ?
#
loop_
_entity_poly.entity_id
_entity_poly.type
_entity_poly.pdbx_seq_one_letter_code
_entity_poly.pdbx_strand_id
1 'polypeptide(L)'
;LQEEDVKMMAECIRTDRDCADICGMVVSFSHRQSPLLDELIALCIKACDTCASECEQHDHDHCKECAKACRECEAACKEYLAV
;
A
#
# COMPACT_ATOMS: atom_id res chain seq x y z
N LEU A 1 -0.13 -6.86 26.17
CA LEU A 1 -0.38 -5.81 25.18
C LEU A 1 -1.48 -4.88 25.64
N GLN A 2 -1.26 -3.60 25.47
CA GLN A 2 -2.29 -2.61 25.76
C GLN A 2 -3.38 -2.72 24.68
N GLU A 3 -4.62 -2.46 25.07
CA GLU A 3 -5.76 -2.50 24.15
C GLU A 3 -5.56 -1.54 22.96
N GLU A 4 -4.98 -0.37 23.20
CA GLU A 4 -4.69 0.59 22.16
C GLU A 4 -3.67 0.05 21.16
N ASP A 5 -2.65 -0.67 21.61
CA ASP A 5 -1.63 -1.25 20.73
C ASP A 5 -2.25 -2.31 19.83
N VAL A 6 -3.15 -3.15 20.36
CA VAL A 6 -3.84 -4.17 19.58
C VAL A 6 -4.70 -3.52 18.50
N LYS A 7 -5.42 -2.45 18.85
CA LYS A 7 -6.28 -1.73 17.91
C LYS A 7 -5.46 -1.09 16.79
N MET A 8 -4.33 -0.48 17.14
CA MET A 8 -3.43 0.15 16.17
C MET A 8 -2.84 -0.88 15.22
N MET A 9 -2.44 -2.05 15.74
CA MET A 9 -1.93 -3.14 14.91
C MET A 9 -3.00 -3.67 13.97
N ALA A 10 -4.24 -3.76 14.42
CA ALA A 10 -5.35 -4.22 13.59
C ALA A 10 -5.59 -3.29 12.39
N GLU A 11 -5.50 -1.98 12.60
CA GLU A 11 -5.64 -1.01 11.52
C GLU A 11 -4.47 -1.09 10.53
N CYS A 12 -3.25 -1.25 11.04
CA CYS A 12 -2.08 -1.42 10.21
C CYS A 12 -2.22 -2.67 9.33
N ILE A 13 -2.67 -3.77 9.91
CA ILE A 13 -2.87 -5.02 9.16
C ILE A 13 -3.94 -4.84 8.08
N ARG A 14 -5.03 -4.13 8.37
CA ARG A 14 -6.08 -3.90 7.37
C ARG A 14 -5.56 -3.11 6.18
N THR A 15 -4.84 -2.03 6.43
CA THR A 15 -4.28 -1.21 5.35
C THR A 15 -3.22 -1.97 4.57
N ASP A 16 -2.42 -2.81 5.24
CA ASP A 16 -1.46 -3.68 4.58
C ASP A 16 -2.14 -4.66 3.63
N ARG A 17 -3.24 -5.27 4.07
CA ARG A 17 -3.97 -6.23 3.24
C ARG A 17 -4.61 -5.56 2.03
N ASP A 18 -5.19 -4.39 2.22
CA ASP A 18 -5.76 -3.61 1.12
C ASP A 18 -4.67 -3.29 0.10
N CYS A 19 -3.53 -2.82 0.56
CA CYS A 19 -2.41 -2.48 -0.31
C CYS A 19 -1.91 -3.71 -1.07
N ALA A 20 -1.74 -4.83 -0.37
CA ALA A 20 -1.26 -6.08 -0.98
C ALA A 20 -2.24 -6.59 -2.05
N ASP A 21 -3.54 -6.56 -1.76
CA ASP A 21 -4.56 -7.02 -2.70
C ASP A 21 -4.60 -6.15 -3.95
N ILE A 22 -4.54 -4.84 -3.78
CA ILE A 22 -4.55 -3.90 -4.90
C ILE A 22 -3.27 -4.04 -5.73
N CYS A 23 -2.11 -4.18 -5.08
CA CYS A 23 -0.85 -4.40 -5.78
C CYS A 23 -0.88 -5.70 -6.59
N GLY A 24 -1.47 -6.76 -6.04
CA GLY A 24 -1.68 -8.02 -6.76
C GLY A 24 -2.54 -7.84 -7.99
N MET A 25 -3.61 -7.05 -7.88
CA MET A 25 -4.47 -6.74 -9.02
C MET A 25 -3.71 -5.96 -10.09
N VAL A 26 -2.84 -5.02 -9.71
CA VAL A 26 -2.03 -4.27 -10.67
C VAL A 26 -1.16 -5.22 -11.49
N VAL A 27 -0.53 -6.19 -10.84
CA VAL A 27 0.28 -7.20 -11.55
C VAL A 27 -0.58 -7.98 -12.54
N SER A 28 -1.74 -8.47 -12.11
CA SER A 28 -2.64 -9.24 -12.96
C SER A 28 -3.15 -8.42 -14.16
N PHE A 29 -3.56 -7.19 -13.91
CA PHE A 29 -4.08 -6.29 -14.95
C PHE A 29 -2.98 -5.91 -15.93
N SER A 30 -1.75 -5.73 -15.45
CA SER A 30 -0.59 -5.43 -16.28
C SER A 30 -0.29 -6.57 -17.26
N HIS A 31 -0.36 -7.82 -16.77
CA HIS A 31 -0.08 -8.99 -17.60
C HIS A 31 -1.03 -9.12 -18.79
N ARG A 32 -2.27 -8.72 -18.64
CA ARG A 32 -3.24 -8.79 -19.73
C ARG A 32 -3.49 -7.45 -20.40
N GLN A 33 -2.67 -6.44 -20.10
CA GLN A 33 -2.76 -5.11 -20.71
C GLN A 33 -4.16 -4.52 -20.65
N SER A 34 -4.77 -4.59 -19.45
CA SER A 34 -6.14 -4.13 -19.23
C SER A 34 -6.26 -2.62 -19.48
N PRO A 35 -7.35 -2.18 -20.15
CA PRO A 35 -7.59 -0.75 -20.32
C PRO A 35 -7.90 -0.02 -19.00
N LEU A 36 -8.10 -0.77 -17.90
CA LEU A 36 -8.35 -0.21 -16.56
C LEU A 36 -7.07 -0.08 -15.74
N LEU A 37 -5.92 -0.42 -16.30
CA LEU A 37 -4.66 -0.46 -15.56
C LEU A 37 -4.29 0.90 -14.95
N ASP A 38 -4.42 1.97 -15.72
CA ASP A 38 -4.04 3.31 -15.22
C ASP A 38 -4.90 3.74 -14.03
N GLU A 39 -6.20 3.46 -14.10
CA GLU A 39 -7.12 3.76 -13.00
C GLU A 39 -6.78 2.92 -11.76
N LEU A 40 -6.43 1.66 -11.97
CA LEU A 40 -6.05 0.77 -10.88
C LEU A 40 -4.71 1.20 -10.25
N ILE A 41 -3.77 1.67 -11.06
CA ILE A 41 -2.50 2.19 -10.55
C ILE A 41 -2.72 3.45 -9.70
N ALA A 42 -3.64 4.32 -10.13
CA ALA A 42 -4.01 5.50 -9.32
C ALA A 42 -4.58 5.08 -7.97
N LEU A 43 -5.42 4.04 -7.94
CA LEU A 43 -5.95 3.49 -6.70
C LEU A 43 -4.83 2.87 -5.86
N CYS A 44 -3.88 2.20 -6.50
CA CYS A 44 -2.72 1.61 -5.82
C CYS A 44 -1.89 2.69 -5.12
N ILE A 45 -1.67 3.82 -5.77
CA ILE A 45 -0.96 4.95 -5.16
C ILE A 45 -1.68 5.39 -3.88
N LYS A 46 -2.99 5.53 -3.94
CA LYS A 46 -3.80 5.92 -2.78
C LYS A 46 -3.71 4.89 -1.66
N ALA A 47 -3.80 3.61 -2.01
CA ALA A 47 -3.71 2.51 -1.04
C ALA A 47 -2.33 2.47 -0.38
N CYS A 48 -1.26 2.64 -1.16
CA CYS A 48 0.10 2.66 -0.64
C CYS A 48 0.33 3.86 0.28
N ASP A 49 -0.17 5.03 -0.08
CA ASP A 49 -0.08 6.22 0.75
C ASP A 49 -0.84 6.03 2.06
N THR A 50 -2.04 5.49 2.00
CA THR A 50 -2.85 5.22 3.19
C THR A 50 -2.15 4.24 4.12
N CYS A 51 -1.62 3.15 3.56
CA CYS A 51 -0.90 2.13 4.33
C CYS A 51 0.38 2.72 4.95
N ALA A 52 1.17 3.43 4.16
CA ALA A 52 2.41 4.03 4.66
C ALA A 52 2.14 5.05 5.76
N SER A 53 1.13 5.90 5.57
CA SER A 53 0.76 6.91 6.58
C SER A 53 0.34 6.26 7.89
N GLU A 54 -0.42 5.18 7.82
CA GLU A 54 -0.82 4.42 9.01
C GLU A 54 0.40 3.80 9.70
N CYS A 55 1.25 3.12 8.93
CA CYS A 55 2.42 2.45 9.47
C CYS A 55 3.45 3.43 10.04
N GLU A 56 3.57 4.64 9.46
CA GLU A 56 4.48 5.67 9.94
C GLU A 56 4.09 6.23 11.31
N GLN A 57 2.85 6.01 11.75
CA GLN A 57 2.39 6.43 13.08
C GLN A 57 2.86 5.49 14.19
N HIS A 58 3.38 4.32 13.85
CA HIS A 58 3.79 3.31 14.83
C HIS A 58 5.30 3.17 14.86
N ASP A 59 5.85 3.00 16.07
CA ASP A 59 7.29 2.90 16.27
C ASP A 59 7.78 1.45 16.38
N HIS A 60 7.14 0.55 15.64
CA HIS A 60 7.55 -0.86 15.56
C HIS A 60 8.36 -1.08 14.28
N ASP A 61 9.40 -1.91 14.37
CA ASP A 61 10.26 -2.21 13.21
C ASP A 61 9.44 -2.76 12.05
N HIS A 62 8.48 -3.65 12.33
CA HIS A 62 7.59 -4.19 11.32
C HIS A 62 6.84 -3.09 10.57
N CYS A 63 6.32 -2.10 11.29
CA CYS A 63 5.58 -1.00 10.70
C CYS A 63 6.50 -0.09 9.87
N LYS A 64 7.72 0.12 10.33
CA LYS A 64 8.70 0.92 9.58
C LYS A 64 9.06 0.26 8.26
N GLU A 65 9.26 -1.06 8.27
CA GLU A 65 9.55 -1.81 7.04
C GLU A 65 8.36 -1.78 6.09
N CYS A 66 7.15 -1.93 6.60
CA CYS A 66 5.93 -1.86 5.80
C CYS A 66 5.77 -0.48 5.16
N ALA A 67 5.97 0.59 5.94
CA ALA A 67 5.90 1.95 5.43
C ALA A 67 6.90 2.18 4.31
N LYS A 68 8.13 1.69 4.47
CA LYS A 68 9.16 1.82 3.45
C LYS A 68 8.75 1.12 2.16
N ALA A 69 8.24 -0.10 2.25
CA ALA A 69 7.80 -0.85 1.08
C ALA A 69 6.64 -0.15 0.38
N CYS A 70 5.69 0.39 1.14
CA CYS A 70 4.56 1.12 0.58
C CYS A 70 5.00 2.41 -0.13
N ARG A 71 5.96 3.13 0.44
CA ARG A 71 6.49 4.35 -0.19
C ARG A 71 7.23 4.03 -1.47
N GLU A 72 7.98 2.95 -1.51
CA GLU A 72 8.67 2.51 -2.72
C GLU A 72 7.68 2.13 -3.83
N CYS A 73 6.62 1.42 -3.47
CA CYS A 73 5.56 1.05 -4.42
C CYS A 73 4.84 2.30 -4.93
N GLU A 74 4.51 3.23 -4.04
CA GLU A 74 3.87 4.49 -4.40
C GLU A 74 4.72 5.26 -5.42
N ALA A 75 6.01 5.38 -5.17
CA ALA A 75 6.93 6.08 -6.05
C ALA A 75 7.00 5.43 -7.43
N ALA A 76 7.08 4.10 -7.47
CA ALA A 76 7.11 3.35 -8.73
C ALA A 76 5.82 3.55 -9.52
N CYS A 77 4.67 3.56 -8.86
CA CYS A 77 3.38 3.78 -9.51
C CYS A 77 3.28 5.20 -10.08
N LYS A 78 3.74 6.20 -9.34
CA LYS A 78 3.74 7.58 -9.80
C LYS A 78 4.64 7.76 -11.01
N GLU A 79 5.79 7.11 -11.00
CA GLU A 79 6.72 7.13 -12.12
C GLU A 79 6.08 6.51 -13.36
N TYR A 80 5.38 5.40 -13.21
CA TYR A 80 4.66 4.76 -14.32
C TYR A 80 3.63 5.70 -14.93
N LEU A 81 2.82 6.37 -14.11
CA LEU A 81 1.77 7.29 -14.62
C LEU A 81 2.35 8.56 -15.24
N ALA A 82 3.57 8.95 -14.87
CA ALA A 82 4.22 10.15 -15.41
C ALA A 82 4.80 9.94 -16.80
N VAL A 83 4.93 8.69 -17.24
CA VAL A 83 5.49 8.35 -18.58
C VAL A 83 4.42 8.36 -19.72
#